data_f7ae4db2a016dfe79a4ffdd42c39d9be
#
_entry.id   f7ae4db2a016dfe79a4ffdd42c39d9be
#
_cell.length_a   1.000
_cell.length_b   1.000
_cell.length_c   1.000
_cell.angle_alpha   90.00
_cell.angle_beta   90.00
_cell.angle_gamma   90.00
#
_symmetry.space_group_name_H-M   'P 1'
#
loop_
_entity.id
_entity.type
_entity.pdbx_description
1 polymer ?
#
loop_
_entity_poly.entity_id
_entity_poly.type
_entity_poly.pdbx_seq_one_letter_code
_entity_poly.pdbx_strand_id
1 'polypeptide(L)'
;MTYTNEKVHKIIEKNLSKSAMYSGSIQGVGPRYCPSIEDKVVKFAEKTRHQIFLEPEGLDDHTIYPNGISTSLPEVVQEEILNNINGLENVKIIRPGYAIEYDYIDPRELFLTLETLSLIHI
;
A
#
# COMPACT_ATOMS: atom_id res chain seq x y z
N MET A 1 -10.64 3.80 15.02
CA MET A 1 -11.03 3.16 13.74
C MET A 1 -11.83 4.15 12.91
N THR A 2 -11.59 4.19 11.61
CA THR A 2 -12.34 4.99 10.64
C THR A 2 -12.51 4.23 9.32
N TYR A 3 -13.03 4.86 8.29
CA TYR A 3 -13.32 4.22 7.01
C TYR A 3 -13.02 5.16 5.85
N THR A 4 -12.67 4.60 4.70
CA THR A 4 -12.75 5.33 3.44
C THR A 4 -14.21 5.60 3.09
N ASN A 5 -14.44 6.42 2.09
CA ASN A 5 -15.77 6.77 1.60
C ASN A 5 -15.76 6.92 0.07
N GLU A 6 -16.91 7.12 -0.53
CA GLU A 6 -17.04 7.24 -1.99
C GLU A 6 -16.22 8.41 -2.57
N LYS A 7 -16.08 9.51 -1.83
CA LYS A 7 -15.27 10.65 -2.27
C LYS A 7 -13.79 10.26 -2.36
N VAL A 8 -13.28 9.56 -1.34
CA VAL A 8 -11.92 9.02 -1.32
C VAL A 8 -11.72 8.02 -2.46
N HIS A 9 -12.69 7.13 -2.70
CA HIS A 9 -12.60 6.16 -3.79
C HIS A 9 -12.49 6.85 -5.16
N LYS A 10 -13.27 7.91 -5.40
CA LYS A 10 -13.18 8.71 -6.64
C LYS A 10 -11.81 9.40 -6.80
N ILE A 11 -11.22 9.89 -5.70
CA ILE A 11 -9.86 10.45 -5.74
C ILE A 11 -8.84 9.39 -6.15
N ILE A 12 -8.94 8.19 -5.58
CA ILE A 12 -8.07 7.07 -5.90
C ILE A 12 -8.23 6.66 -7.37
N GLU A 13 -9.45 6.42 -7.82
CA GLU A 13 -9.75 6.05 -9.22
C GLU A 13 -9.19 7.04 -10.23
N LYS A 14 -9.36 8.33 -9.98
CA LYS A 14 -8.83 9.40 -10.84
C LYS A 14 -7.31 9.41 -10.92
N ASN A 15 -6.62 8.92 -9.89
CA ASN A 15 -5.16 8.95 -9.80
C ASN A 15 -4.51 7.57 -10.00
N LEU A 16 -5.24 6.52 -10.35
CA LEU A 16 -4.71 5.16 -10.51
C LEU A 16 -3.48 5.08 -11.41
N SER A 17 -3.46 5.83 -12.51
CA SER A 17 -2.32 5.86 -13.43
C SER A 17 -1.02 6.38 -12.81
N LYS A 18 -1.09 7.01 -11.64
CA LYS A 18 0.06 7.52 -10.88
C LYS A 18 0.54 6.53 -9.81
N SER A 19 -0.19 5.44 -9.58
CA SER A 19 0.24 4.37 -8.68
C SER A 19 1.37 3.56 -9.29
N ALA A 20 2.35 3.17 -8.49
CA ALA A 20 3.49 2.36 -8.95
C ALA A 20 3.05 1.02 -9.55
N MET A 21 2.00 0.40 -9.01
CA MET A 21 1.43 -0.85 -9.52
C MET A 21 0.69 -0.67 -10.85
N TYR A 22 -0.12 0.39 -10.99
CA TYR A 22 -0.97 0.64 -12.16
C TYR A 22 -0.28 1.42 -13.27
N SER A 23 0.83 2.10 -12.99
CA SER A 23 1.66 2.78 -13.99
C SER A 23 2.59 1.84 -14.74
N GLY A 24 2.74 0.58 -14.30
CA GLY A 24 3.69 -0.38 -14.82
C GLY A 24 5.13 -0.20 -14.30
N SER A 25 5.33 0.68 -13.31
CA SER A 25 6.65 0.89 -12.69
C SER A 25 7.13 -0.31 -11.90
N ILE A 26 6.20 -1.13 -11.38
CA ILE A 26 6.48 -2.40 -10.70
C ILE A 26 5.92 -3.53 -11.55
N GLN A 27 6.77 -4.45 -11.98
CA GLN A 27 6.40 -5.59 -12.83
C GLN A 27 6.51 -6.94 -12.10
N GLY A 28 7.15 -6.96 -10.94
CA GLY A 28 7.35 -8.16 -10.15
C GLY A 28 6.10 -8.65 -9.42
N VAL A 29 6.05 -9.94 -9.14
CA VAL A 29 5.04 -10.56 -8.29
C VAL A 29 5.55 -10.56 -6.85
N GLY A 30 4.82 -9.93 -5.93
CA GLY A 30 5.18 -9.94 -4.52
C GLY A 30 5.03 -11.33 -3.87
N PRO A 31 5.86 -11.67 -2.88
CA PRO A 31 5.81 -12.96 -2.19
C PRO A 31 4.58 -13.12 -1.29
N ARG A 32 3.85 -12.03 -1.03
CA ARG A 32 2.65 -12.00 -0.19
C ARG A 32 1.54 -11.21 -0.87
N TYR A 33 0.31 -11.67 -0.64
CA TYR A 33 -0.87 -10.89 -0.97
C TYR A 33 -1.03 -9.76 0.04
N CYS A 34 -0.69 -8.54 -0.37
CA CYS A 34 -0.83 -7.33 0.44
C CYS A 34 -1.50 -6.24 -0.42
N PRO A 35 -2.83 -6.23 -0.50
CA PRO A 35 -3.54 -5.31 -1.37
C PRO A 35 -3.40 -3.87 -0.86
N SER A 36 -3.02 -2.97 -1.75
CA SER A 36 -3.07 -1.53 -1.51
C SER A 36 -4.51 -1.04 -1.44
N ILE A 37 -4.73 0.20 -1.02
CA ILE A 37 -6.06 0.80 -1.06
C ILE A 37 -6.57 0.91 -2.51
N GLU A 38 -5.68 1.14 -3.48
CA GLU A 38 -6.00 1.15 -4.91
C GLU A 38 -6.54 -0.21 -5.35
N ASP A 39 -5.90 -1.31 -4.93
CA ASP A 39 -6.37 -2.66 -5.22
C ASP A 39 -7.75 -2.93 -4.64
N LYS A 40 -7.98 -2.49 -3.41
CA LYS A 40 -9.28 -2.66 -2.74
C LYS A 40 -10.38 -1.91 -3.46
N VAL A 41 -10.13 -0.67 -3.88
CA VAL A 41 -11.09 0.16 -4.59
C VAL A 41 -11.41 -0.44 -5.96
N VAL A 42 -10.43 -0.98 -6.68
CA VAL A 42 -10.63 -1.58 -8.00
C VAL A 42 -11.29 -2.96 -7.92
N LYS A 43 -10.78 -3.84 -7.05
CA LYS A 43 -11.26 -5.23 -6.95
C LYS A 43 -12.60 -5.37 -6.24
N PHE A 44 -12.93 -4.44 -5.36
CA PHE A 44 -14.17 -4.43 -4.57
C PHE A 44 -14.94 -3.13 -4.80
N ALA A 45 -15.14 -2.79 -6.07
CA ALA A 45 -15.79 -1.54 -6.50
C ALA A 45 -17.23 -1.39 -5.99
N GLU A 46 -17.88 -2.50 -5.64
CA GLU A 46 -19.23 -2.52 -5.06
C GLU A 46 -19.25 -2.00 -3.60
N LYS A 47 -18.09 -1.99 -2.93
CA LYS A 47 -18.00 -1.51 -1.55
C LYS A 47 -17.87 0.00 -1.51
N THR A 48 -18.70 0.63 -0.73
CA THR A 48 -18.70 2.10 -0.54
C THR A 48 -17.68 2.58 0.48
N ARG A 49 -17.09 1.65 1.26
CA ARG A 49 -16.10 1.96 2.30
C ARG A 49 -15.17 0.78 2.56
N HIS A 50 -13.94 1.09 2.96
CA HIS A 50 -12.96 0.15 3.50
C HIS A 50 -12.53 0.60 4.89
N GLN A 51 -12.31 -0.37 5.77
CA GLN A 51 -11.95 -0.13 7.16
C GLN A 51 -10.49 0.30 7.29
N ILE A 52 -10.24 1.25 8.20
CA ILE A 52 -8.92 1.76 8.55
C ILE A 52 -8.78 1.69 10.07
N PHE A 53 -7.75 1.01 10.54
CA PHE A 53 -7.37 1.01 11.94
C PHE A 53 -6.33 2.10 12.18
N LEU A 54 -6.56 2.94 13.18
CA LEU A 54 -5.62 3.97 13.62
C LEU A 54 -4.89 3.43 14.85
N GLU A 55 -3.63 3.13 14.69
CA GLU A 55 -2.82 2.46 15.70
C GLU A 55 -1.73 3.42 16.20
N PRO A 56 -1.74 3.82 17.49
CA PRO A 56 -0.63 4.57 18.06
C PRO A 56 0.68 3.79 17.95
N GLU A 57 1.75 4.43 17.53
CA GLU A 57 3.06 3.77 17.40
C GLU A 57 3.75 3.55 18.75
N GLY A 58 3.31 4.24 19.80
CA GLY A 58 3.82 4.09 21.15
C GLY A 58 2.96 4.79 22.18
N LEU A 59 3.22 4.54 23.46
CA LEU A 59 2.48 5.14 24.58
C LEU A 59 2.75 6.64 24.70
N ASP A 60 3.98 7.06 24.41
CA ASP A 60 4.45 8.44 24.49
C ASP A 60 4.75 9.04 23.11
N ASP A 61 4.26 8.41 22.05
CA ASP A 61 4.44 8.86 20.67
C ASP A 61 3.11 9.41 20.12
N HIS A 62 3.17 10.57 19.49
CA HIS A 62 2.01 11.20 18.87
C HIS A 62 1.74 10.72 17.45
N THR A 63 2.59 9.83 16.91
CA THR A 63 2.41 9.29 15.57
C THR A 63 1.41 8.15 15.57
N ILE A 64 0.62 8.11 14.51
CA ILE A 64 -0.42 7.12 14.30
C ILE A 64 -0.13 6.39 12.98
N TYR A 65 -0.14 5.08 13.03
CA TYR A 65 -0.06 4.23 11.84
C TYR A 65 -1.47 3.90 11.35
N PRO A 66 -1.83 4.30 10.13
CA PRO A 66 -3.12 3.98 9.55
C PRO A 66 -3.07 2.62 8.85
N ASN A 67 -3.49 1.57 9.52
CA ASN A 67 -3.51 0.22 8.98
C ASN A 67 -4.73 0.03 8.06
N GLY A 68 -4.50 -0.51 6.87
CA GLY A 68 -5.54 -0.82 5.88
C GLY A 68 -5.61 0.15 4.70
N ILE A 69 -4.72 1.14 4.65
CA ILE A 69 -4.67 2.17 3.60
C ILE A 69 -3.30 2.25 2.92
N SER A 70 -2.59 1.14 2.83
CA SER A 70 -1.31 1.09 2.09
C SER A 70 -1.48 1.62 0.67
N THR A 71 -0.58 2.49 0.24
CA THR A 71 -0.67 3.15 -1.06
C THR A 71 0.70 3.52 -1.61
N SER A 72 0.82 3.52 -2.93
CA SER A 72 1.97 4.03 -3.68
C SER A 72 1.65 5.28 -4.50
N LEU A 73 0.49 5.87 -4.29
CA LEU A 73 0.11 7.13 -4.92
C LEU A 73 1.07 8.27 -4.51
N PRO A 74 1.21 9.32 -5.30
CA PRO A 74 2.01 10.48 -4.93
C PRO A 74 1.55 11.10 -3.59
N GLU A 75 2.49 11.67 -2.84
CA GLU A 75 2.26 12.25 -1.50
C GLU A 75 1.09 13.24 -1.47
N VAL A 76 1.01 14.12 -2.47
CA VAL A 76 -0.10 15.10 -2.60
C VAL A 76 -1.47 14.40 -2.67
N VAL A 77 -1.54 13.27 -3.38
CA VAL A 77 -2.77 12.49 -3.47
C VAL A 77 -3.07 11.77 -2.16
N GLN A 78 -2.03 11.28 -1.47
CA GLN A 78 -2.17 10.68 -0.14
C GLN A 78 -2.74 11.68 0.88
N GLU A 79 -2.25 12.93 0.88
CA GLU A 79 -2.80 14.00 1.71
C GLU A 79 -4.26 14.29 1.37
N GLU A 80 -4.59 14.38 0.09
CA GLU A 80 -5.97 14.59 -0.37
C GLU A 80 -6.89 13.46 0.09
N ILE A 81 -6.43 12.21 0.01
CA ILE A 81 -7.17 11.03 0.50
C ILE A 81 -7.44 11.15 2.01
N LEU A 82 -6.39 11.37 2.80
CA LEU A 82 -6.50 11.42 4.27
C LEU A 82 -7.40 12.56 4.72
N ASN A 83 -7.25 13.75 4.16
CA ASN A 83 -8.05 14.92 4.53
C ASN A 83 -9.53 14.80 4.16
N ASN A 84 -9.90 13.80 3.36
CA ASN A 84 -11.29 13.48 3.04
C ASN A 84 -11.84 12.26 3.81
N ILE A 85 -11.08 11.74 4.77
CA ILE A 85 -11.51 10.68 5.68
C ILE A 85 -12.00 11.30 6.97
N ASN A 86 -13.16 10.86 7.45
CA ASN A 86 -13.74 11.35 8.70
C ASN A 86 -12.79 11.13 9.89
N GLY A 87 -12.50 12.19 10.62
CA GLY A 87 -11.58 12.21 11.76
C GLY A 87 -10.10 12.44 11.39
N LEU A 88 -9.77 12.55 10.09
CA LEU A 88 -8.40 12.77 9.61
C LEU A 88 -8.25 14.08 8.83
N GLU A 89 -9.22 14.98 8.91
CA GLU A 89 -9.30 16.21 8.12
C GLU A 89 -8.09 17.14 8.29
N ASN A 90 -7.46 17.09 9.46
CA ASN A 90 -6.35 17.97 9.84
C ASN A 90 -5.02 17.23 10.08
N VAL A 91 -4.91 15.97 9.68
CA VAL A 91 -3.67 15.21 9.85
C VAL A 91 -2.59 15.68 8.89
N LYS A 92 -1.35 15.50 9.32
CA LYS A 92 -0.16 15.71 8.48
C LYS A 92 0.55 14.37 8.28
N ILE A 93 0.99 14.11 7.07
CA ILE A 93 1.82 12.96 6.76
C ILE A 93 3.24 13.23 7.24
N ILE A 94 3.76 12.40 8.14
CA ILE A 94 5.15 12.45 8.57
C ILE A 94 6.02 11.63 7.61
N ARG A 95 5.50 10.48 7.19
CA ARG A 95 6.16 9.57 6.25
C ARG A 95 5.12 9.05 5.26
N PRO A 96 5.23 9.42 3.98
CA PRO A 96 4.29 8.96 2.97
C PRO A 96 4.41 7.45 2.73
N GLY A 97 3.31 6.84 2.32
CA GLY A 97 3.29 5.47 1.82
C GLY A 97 4.15 5.32 0.57
N TYR A 98 4.69 4.13 0.35
CA TYR A 98 5.55 3.81 -0.78
C TYR A 98 5.32 2.37 -1.23
N ALA A 99 5.67 2.07 -2.47
CA ALA A 99 5.68 0.71 -2.99
C ALA A 99 7.03 0.03 -2.73
N ILE A 100 6.98 -1.28 -2.51
CA ILE A 100 8.16 -2.13 -2.44
C ILE A 100 8.10 -3.09 -3.62
N GLU A 101 9.16 -3.15 -4.39
CA GLU A 101 9.40 -4.17 -5.39
C GLU A 101 10.29 -5.25 -4.79
N TYR A 102 9.95 -6.52 -5.03
CA TYR A 102 10.71 -7.65 -4.51
C TYR A 102 11.47 -8.33 -5.63
N ASP A 103 12.75 -8.56 -5.41
CA ASP A 103 13.50 -9.57 -6.15
C ASP A 103 13.15 -10.94 -5.58
N TYR A 104 12.76 -11.86 -6.45
CA TYR A 104 12.27 -13.16 -6.07
C TYR A 104 13.03 -14.27 -6.79
N ILE A 105 13.52 -15.22 -6.02
CA ILE A 105 14.10 -16.46 -6.53
C ILE A 105 13.13 -17.59 -6.22
N ASP A 106 12.78 -18.38 -7.24
CA ASP A 106 11.94 -19.57 -7.05
C ASP A 106 12.65 -20.52 -6.08
N PRO A 107 12.01 -20.93 -4.97
CA PRO A 107 12.63 -21.84 -4.00
C PRO A 107 13.06 -23.19 -4.61
N ARG A 108 12.51 -23.59 -5.74
CA ARG A 108 12.92 -24.80 -6.48
C ARG A 108 14.30 -24.65 -7.15
N GLU A 109 14.78 -23.42 -7.28
CA GLU A 109 16.13 -23.08 -7.76
C GLU A 109 17.20 -23.12 -6.63
N LEU A 110 16.79 -23.55 -5.42
CA LEU A 110 17.68 -23.61 -4.28
C LEU A 110 18.00 -25.06 -3.90
N PHE A 111 19.23 -25.32 -3.47
CA PHE A 111 19.58 -26.51 -2.72
C PHE A 111 18.99 -26.47 -1.29
N LEU A 112 19.06 -27.60 -0.57
CA LEU A 112 18.71 -27.65 0.84
C LEU A 112 19.60 -26.76 1.72
N THR A 113 20.78 -26.38 1.24
CA THR A 113 21.71 -25.43 1.87
C THR A 113 21.30 -23.97 1.63
N LEU A 114 20.24 -23.71 0.88
CA LEU A 114 19.78 -22.40 0.43
C LEU A 114 20.69 -21.70 -0.59
N GLU A 115 21.67 -22.40 -1.11
CA GLU A 115 22.49 -21.93 -2.24
C GLU A 115 21.72 -22.04 -3.55
N THR A 116 21.87 -21.06 -4.43
CA THR A 116 21.20 -21.09 -5.73
C THR A 116 21.86 -22.05 -6.70
N LEU A 117 21.10 -22.82 -7.44
CA LEU A 117 21.59 -23.75 -8.46
C LEU A 117 22.38 -23.05 -9.56
N SER A 118 21.99 -21.82 -9.90
CA SER A 118 22.61 -21.04 -10.99
C SER A 118 23.89 -20.31 -10.58
N LEU A 119 24.13 -20.08 -9.29
CA LEU A 119 25.28 -19.33 -8.78
C LEU A 119 26.43 -20.20 -8.28
N ILE A 120 26.31 -21.51 -8.38
CA ILE A 120 27.33 -22.46 -7.93
C ILE A 120 28.68 -22.33 -8.70
N HIS A 121 28.64 -21.76 -9.89
CA HIS A 121 29.78 -21.63 -10.76
C HIS A 121 30.33 -20.20 -10.91
N ILE A 122 29.90 -19.31 -10.01
CA ILE A 122 30.42 -17.94 -10.00
C ILE A 122 31.69 -17.85 -9.11
#